data_10693456f2f132a971d9b7d256828f1e
#
_entry.id   10693456f2f132a971d9b7d256828f1e
#
_cell.length_a   1.000
_cell.length_b   1.000
_cell.length_c   1.000
_cell.angle_alpha   90.00
_cell.angle_beta   90.00
_cell.angle_gamma   90.00
#
_symmetry.space_group_name_H-M   'P 1'
#
loop_
_entity.id
_entity.type
_entity.pdbx_description
1 polymer ?
#
loop_
_entity_poly.entity_id
_entity_poly.type
_entity_poly.pdbx_seq_one_letter_code
_entity_poly.pdbx_strand_id
1 'polypeptide(L)'
;MAEKKKKQKGKHYLVRRFFSIVFLMVFSFIVLAGIGTFGYLHFSKANHPNEMQPSQKSQGKKSVLDLFKKTPKKIRTNVAIFGVDKGEMRTDVIIVATFNSETKKIDMVSIPRDTRVFLTESMLSDMRSRISGVPDTVKINEVHAYAGKEKANEYSVKEVERLLGIHIDYYVKVNIEAFRKIVDQIGGVEITLDRDYYYVDRAGGLYINLKAGHQTLNGEQAEQLVRFRKDNKGGGY
;
A
#
# COMPACT_ATOMS: atom_id res chain seq x y z
N MET A 1 -40.00 -2.96 43.84
CA MET A 1 -39.43 -1.86 43.01
C MET A 1 -38.16 -1.22 43.59
N ALA A 2 -37.86 -1.35 44.86
CA ALA A 2 -36.69 -0.73 45.50
C ALA A 2 -35.35 -1.42 45.24
N GLU A 3 -35.34 -2.72 45.05
CA GLU A 3 -34.07 -3.50 44.82
C GLU A 3 -33.40 -3.25 43.44
N LYS A 4 -34.19 -3.00 42.37
CA LYS A 4 -33.66 -2.66 41.05
C LYS A 4 -32.93 -1.31 40.98
N LYS A 5 -33.39 -0.32 41.80
CA LYS A 5 -32.76 1.02 41.87
C LYS A 5 -31.41 1.00 42.59
N LYS A 6 -31.20 0.09 43.56
CA LYS A 6 -29.92 -0.05 44.30
C LYS A 6 -28.81 -0.68 43.43
N LYS A 7 -29.15 -1.65 42.54
CA LYS A 7 -28.22 -2.29 41.61
C LYS A 7 -27.74 -1.38 40.47
N GLN A 8 -28.58 -0.44 40.02
CA GLN A 8 -28.22 0.52 38.97
C GLN A 8 -27.27 1.63 39.48
N LYS A 9 -27.44 2.12 40.74
CA LYS A 9 -26.51 3.11 41.33
C LYS A 9 -25.10 2.56 41.51
N GLY A 10 -24.94 1.26 41.81
CA GLY A 10 -23.62 0.61 41.97
C GLY A 10 -22.84 0.50 40.64
N LYS A 11 -23.51 0.25 39.51
CA LYS A 11 -22.89 0.16 38.20
C LYS A 11 -22.32 1.51 37.72
N HIS A 12 -23.05 2.59 37.89
CA HIS A 12 -22.58 3.94 37.55
C HIS A 12 -21.40 4.41 38.40
N TYR A 13 -21.36 4.01 39.66
CA TYR A 13 -20.25 4.33 40.57
C TYR A 13 -18.96 3.61 40.15
N LEU A 14 -19.03 2.32 39.80
CA LEU A 14 -17.87 1.54 39.32
C LEU A 14 -17.34 2.06 37.99
N VAL A 15 -18.22 2.39 37.06
CA VAL A 15 -17.85 2.97 35.75
C VAL A 15 -17.18 4.33 35.95
N ARG A 16 -17.73 5.20 36.78
CA ARG A 16 -17.12 6.51 37.08
C ARG A 16 -15.74 6.37 37.75
N ARG A 17 -15.59 5.42 38.65
CA ARG A 17 -14.31 5.14 39.31
C ARG A 17 -13.26 4.59 38.32
N PHE A 18 -13.68 3.71 37.43
CA PHE A 18 -12.83 3.20 36.36
C PHE A 18 -12.31 4.33 35.46
N PHE A 19 -13.19 5.19 34.96
CA PHE A 19 -12.78 6.34 34.13
C PHE A 19 -11.88 7.34 34.90
N SER A 20 -12.13 7.56 36.19
CA SER A 20 -11.25 8.40 37.03
C SER A 20 -9.85 7.81 37.18
N ILE A 21 -9.72 6.49 37.33
CA ILE A 21 -8.42 5.81 37.44
C ILE A 21 -7.66 5.87 36.11
N VAL A 22 -8.37 5.60 34.99
CA VAL A 22 -7.78 5.70 33.65
C VAL A 22 -7.33 7.13 33.36
N PHE A 23 -8.14 8.13 33.68
CA PHE A 23 -7.79 9.54 33.53
C PHE A 23 -6.54 9.91 34.36
N LEU A 24 -6.46 9.46 35.63
CA LEU A 24 -5.31 9.67 36.48
C LEU A 24 -4.04 9.02 35.94
N MET A 25 -4.14 7.78 35.39
CA MET A 25 -3.01 7.12 34.74
C MET A 25 -2.51 7.88 33.51
N VAL A 26 -3.43 8.29 32.63
CA VAL A 26 -3.07 9.06 31.41
C VAL A 26 -2.46 10.40 31.79
N PHE A 27 -3.05 11.11 32.76
CA PHE A 27 -2.52 12.38 33.25
C PHE A 27 -1.13 12.23 33.88
N SER A 28 -0.91 11.21 34.70
CA SER A 28 0.40 10.88 35.27
C SER A 28 1.44 10.62 34.17
N PHE A 29 1.07 9.90 33.12
CA PHE A 29 1.97 9.61 31.99
C PHE A 29 2.36 10.90 31.22
N ILE A 30 1.42 11.81 31.03
CA ILE A 30 1.67 13.12 30.38
C ILE A 30 2.61 13.98 31.24
N VAL A 31 2.40 13.99 32.54
CA VAL A 31 3.26 14.75 33.48
C VAL A 31 4.69 14.19 33.52
N LEU A 32 4.83 12.85 33.58
CA LEU A 32 6.15 12.20 33.56
C LEU A 32 6.88 12.42 32.22
N ALA A 33 6.17 12.34 31.10
CA ALA A 33 6.74 12.67 29.79
C ALA A 33 7.16 14.15 29.69
N GLY A 34 6.38 15.06 30.26
CA GLY A 34 6.70 16.50 30.32
C GLY A 34 7.96 16.78 31.17
N ILE A 35 8.08 16.13 32.32
CA ILE A 35 9.27 16.27 33.21
C ILE A 35 10.51 15.67 32.53
N GLY A 36 10.36 14.49 31.88
CA GLY A 36 11.47 13.85 31.17
C GLY A 36 12.00 14.68 30.00
N THR A 37 11.12 15.27 29.20
CA THR A 37 11.52 16.17 28.08
C THR A 37 12.12 17.46 28.58
N PHE A 38 11.59 18.07 29.65
CA PHE A 38 12.14 19.28 30.25
C PHE A 38 13.53 19.03 30.86
N GLY A 39 13.70 17.91 31.59
CA GLY A 39 14.99 17.50 32.17
C GLY A 39 16.03 17.22 31.08
N TYR A 40 15.65 16.53 30.00
CA TYR A 40 16.55 16.27 28.86
C TYR A 40 17.00 17.57 28.17
N LEU A 41 16.09 18.52 27.94
CA LEU A 41 16.42 19.81 27.32
C LEU A 41 17.32 20.68 28.23
N HIS A 42 17.15 20.61 29.55
CA HIS A 42 17.97 21.35 30.49
C HIS A 42 19.38 20.73 30.63
N PHE A 43 19.47 19.39 30.66
CA PHE A 43 20.74 18.66 30.75
C PHE A 43 21.57 18.78 29.46
N SER A 44 20.91 18.76 28.28
CA SER A 44 21.56 18.96 26.98
C SER A 44 22.16 20.36 26.81
N LYS A 45 21.58 21.38 27.43
CA LYS A 45 22.16 22.75 27.44
C LYS A 45 23.40 22.91 28.32
N ALA A 46 23.56 22.06 29.33
CA ALA A 46 24.68 22.19 30.29
C ALA A 46 26.00 21.56 29.79
N ASN A 47 25.99 20.73 28.74
CA ASN A 47 27.17 19.96 28.32
C ASN A 47 27.86 20.40 27.03
N HIS A 48 27.54 21.57 26.47
CA HIS A 48 28.31 22.15 25.36
C HIS A 48 28.72 23.59 25.64
N PRO A 49 29.94 23.85 26.21
CA PRO A 49 30.55 25.17 26.19
C PRO A 49 31.42 25.33 24.94
N ASN A 50 31.08 26.38 24.17
CA ASN A 50 31.90 27.09 23.19
C ASN A 50 32.26 26.40 21.87
N GLU A 51 31.61 26.88 20.79
CA GLU A 51 32.37 27.28 19.61
C GLU A 51 31.73 28.50 18.92
N MET A 52 32.61 29.38 18.44
CA MET A 52 32.54 30.76 18.01
C MET A 52 31.41 31.14 17.02
N GLN A 53 30.95 32.39 17.24
CA GLN A 53 30.12 33.14 16.28
C GLN A 53 30.86 33.45 14.97
N PRO A 54 30.13 33.61 13.87
CA PRO A 54 29.98 34.94 13.30
C PRO A 54 28.56 35.34 12.82
N SER A 55 28.31 36.61 13.04
CA SER A 55 27.45 37.57 12.32
C SER A 55 25.93 37.32 12.23
N GLN A 56 25.26 38.25 12.87
CA GLN A 56 23.84 38.60 12.86
C GLN A 56 23.21 38.66 11.46
N LYS A 57 22.13 37.88 11.27
CA LYS A 57 20.98 38.29 10.48
C LYS A 57 19.75 38.11 11.36
N SER A 58 18.96 39.17 11.49
CA SER A 58 17.73 39.26 12.27
C SER A 58 16.80 38.08 12.02
N GLN A 59 16.75 37.15 12.96
CA GLN A 59 15.71 36.11 12.98
C GLN A 59 14.52 36.65 13.77
N GLY A 60 13.45 36.97 13.06
CA GLY A 60 12.15 37.21 13.66
C GLY A 60 11.79 36.10 14.62
N LYS A 61 11.30 36.44 15.81
CA LYS A 61 10.82 35.55 16.84
C LYS A 61 9.79 34.60 16.21
N LYS A 62 10.16 33.32 15.97
CA LYS A 62 9.22 32.28 15.58
C LYS A 62 8.25 32.11 16.74
N SER A 63 7.02 32.50 16.54
CA SER A 63 5.94 32.30 17.49
C SER A 63 5.72 30.78 17.72
N VAL A 64 5.40 30.40 18.95
CA VAL A 64 4.99 29.02 19.26
C VAL A 64 3.82 28.56 18.35
N LEU A 65 3.03 29.50 17.85
CA LEU A 65 1.98 29.24 16.84
C LEU A 65 2.51 28.78 15.48
N ASP A 66 3.79 29.08 15.13
CA ASP A 66 4.39 28.60 13.88
C ASP A 66 4.79 27.13 13.94
N LEU A 67 4.94 26.56 15.16
CA LEU A 67 5.13 25.14 15.35
C LEU A 67 3.85 24.33 15.05
N PHE A 68 2.69 24.96 15.14
CA PHE A 68 1.40 24.34 14.83
C PHE A 68 0.92 24.64 13.41
N LYS A 69 1.53 25.59 12.72
CA LYS A 69 1.35 25.82 11.28
C LYS A 69 2.24 24.85 10.49
N LYS A 70 2.00 23.53 10.65
CA LYS A 70 2.42 22.58 9.62
C LYS A 70 1.59 22.88 8.37
N THR A 71 2.10 23.71 7.46
CA THR A 71 1.65 23.68 6.08
C THR A 71 1.75 22.23 5.63
N PRO A 72 0.67 21.61 5.15
CA PRO A 72 0.75 20.22 4.69
C PRO A 72 1.83 20.18 3.61
N LYS A 73 2.90 19.43 3.89
CA LYS A 73 3.96 19.20 2.91
C LYS A 73 3.28 18.58 1.70
N LYS A 74 3.45 19.19 0.52
CA LYS A 74 3.01 18.55 -0.73
C LYS A 74 3.58 17.14 -0.78
N ILE A 75 2.70 16.15 -0.65
CA ILE A 75 3.11 14.74 -0.70
C ILE A 75 2.54 14.19 -2.00
N ARG A 76 3.43 13.83 -2.92
CA ARG A 76 3.16 12.89 -3.99
C ARG A 76 3.60 11.52 -3.51
N THR A 77 2.69 10.56 -3.54
CA THR A 77 3.00 9.19 -3.14
C THR A 77 2.74 8.29 -4.33
N ASN A 78 3.78 7.59 -4.77
CA ASN A 78 3.73 6.66 -5.88
C ASN A 78 3.70 5.24 -5.33
N VAL A 79 2.70 4.47 -5.74
CA VAL A 79 2.51 3.08 -5.31
C VAL A 79 2.50 2.18 -6.54
N ALA A 80 3.42 1.23 -6.61
CA ALA A 80 3.39 0.18 -7.62
C ALA A 80 2.50 -0.98 -7.14
N ILE A 81 1.58 -1.41 -8.00
CA ILE A 81 0.66 -2.53 -7.74
C ILE A 81 1.01 -3.64 -8.73
N PHE A 82 1.43 -4.78 -8.19
CA PHE A 82 1.80 -5.96 -8.96
C PHE A 82 0.75 -7.06 -8.77
N GLY A 83 0.01 -7.36 -9.83
CA GLY A 83 -0.84 -8.56 -9.88
C GLY A 83 0.03 -9.77 -10.23
N VAL A 84 0.11 -10.75 -9.32
CA VAL A 84 0.96 -11.93 -9.49
C VAL A 84 0.16 -13.19 -9.69
N ASP A 85 0.73 -14.16 -10.40
CA ASP A 85 0.16 -15.49 -10.59
C ASP A 85 0.20 -16.32 -9.28
N LYS A 86 -0.41 -17.53 -9.31
CA LYS A 86 -0.44 -18.45 -8.15
C LYS A 86 0.95 -18.80 -7.61
N GLY A 87 1.96 -18.82 -8.50
CA GLY A 87 3.34 -19.17 -8.14
C GLY A 87 4.16 -17.95 -7.70
N GLU A 88 3.60 -16.76 -7.77
CA GLU A 88 4.29 -15.49 -7.55
C GLU A 88 5.56 -15.33 -8.39
N MET A 89 5.60 -16.01 -9.55
CA MET A 89 6.76 -16.02 -10.44
C MET A 89 6.74 -14.89 -11.46
N ARG A 90 5.56 -14.39 -11.83
CA ARG A 90 5.39 -13.34 -12.84
C ARG A 90 4.42 -12.27 -12.37
N THR A 91 4.68 -11.05 -12.82
CA THR A 91 3.78 -9.91 -12.60
C THR A 91 2.92 -9.72 -13.83
N ASP A 92 1.73 -10.31 -13.86
CA ASP A 92 0.83 -10.24 -15.01
C ASP A 92 0.10 -8.90 -15.13
N VAL A 93 0.00 -8.15 -14.04
CA VAL A 93 -0.56 -6.79 -14.00
C VAL A 93 0.44 -5.89 -13.31
N ILE A 94 0.72 -4.75 -13.92
CA ILE A 94 1.62 -3.73 -13.38
C ILE A 94 0.90 -2.38 -13.50
N ILE A 95 0.55 -1.78 -12.37
CA ILE A 95 -0.11 -0.49 -12.31
C ILE A 95 0.68 0.40 -11.35
N VAL A 96 0.89 1.65 -11.74
CA VAL A 96 1.42 2.68 -10.83
C VAL A 96 0.32 3.68 -10.54
N ALA A 97 0.02 3.86 -9.27
CA ALA A 97 -0.92 4.86 -8.77
C ALA A 97 -0.15 5.98 -8.07
N THR A 98 -0.38 7.22 -8.49
CA THR A 98 0.20 8.42 -7.88
C THR A 98 -0.90 9.20 -7.16
N PHE A 99 -0.81 9.27 -5.85
CA PHE A 99 -1.67 10.12 -5.04
C PHE A 99 -1.06 11.51 -4.88
N ASN A 100 -1.83 12.56 -5.18
CA ASN A 100 -1.46 13.94 -4.93
C ASN A 100 -2.30 14.52 -3.79
N SER A 101 -1.66 14.80 -2.65
CA SER A 101 -2.34 15.29 -1.44
C SER A 101 -2.92 16.70 -1.58
N GLU A 102 -2.41 17.51 -2.51
CA GLU A 102 -2.87 18.87 -2.76
C GLU A 102 -4.18 18.87 -3.56
N THR A 103 -4.20 18.13 -4.67
CA THR A 103 -5.38 18.05 -5.55
C THR A 103 -6.36 16.97 -5.10
N LYS A 104 -5.96 16.09 -4.16
CA LYS A 104 -6.70 14.91 -3.72
C LYS A 104 -7.08 13.96 -4.87
N LYS A 105 -6.24 13.94 -5.91
CA LYS A 105 -6.43 13.09 -7.08
C LYS A 105 -5.49 11.90 -7.04
N ILE A 106 -5.95 10.81 -7.65
CA ILE A 106 -5.15 9.64 -7.94
C ILE A 106 -5.05 9.53 -9.45
N ASP A 107 -3.82 9.56 -9.96
CA ASP A 107 -3.53 9.27 -11.35
C ASP A 107 -3.00 7.84 -11.43
N MET A 108 -3.46 7.07 -12.42
CA MET A 108 -3.05 5.68 -12.58
C MET A 108 -2.54 5.43 -14.00
N VAL A 109 -1.44 4.68 -14.10
CA VAL A 109 -0.90 4.20 -15.37
C VAL A 109 -0.72 2.68 -15.30
N SER A 110 -1.20 1.98 -16.32
CA SER A 110 -0.97 0.55 -16.48
C SER A 110 0.21 0.34 -17.42
N ILE A 111 1.16 -0.50 -17.02
CA ILE A 111 2.32 -0.89 -17.83
C ILE A 111 2.01 -2.26 -18.42
N PRO A 112 1.99 -2.42 -19.77
CA PRO A 112 1.80 -3.71 -20.39
C PRO A 112 2.87 -4.70 -19.94
N ARG A 113 2.48 -5.89 -19.50
CA ARG A 113 3.40 -6.92 -18.97
C ARG A 113 4.49 -7.35 -19.96
N ASP A 114 4.22 -7.24 -21.25
CA ASP A 114 5.13 -7.59 -22.33
C ASP A 114 6.04 -6.41 -22.75
N THR A 115 6.06 -5.30 -22.01
CA THR A 115 6.96 -4.17 -22.26
C THR A 115 8.39 -4.64 -22.21
N ARG A 116 9.14 -4.37 -23.28
CA ARG A 116 10.56 -4.71 -23.38
C ARG A 116 11.40 -3.78 -22.49
N VAL A 117 12.25 -4.35 -21.66
CA VAL A 117 13.18 -3.63 -20.79
C VAL A 117 14.60 -4.16 -20.97
N PHE A 118 15.59 -3.28 -20.78
CA PHE A 118 17.01 -3.63 -20.79
C PHE A 118 17.49 -3.70 -19.35
N LEU A 119 17.95 -4.85 -18.92
CA LEU A 119 18.46 -5.03 -17.57
C LEU A 119 19.77 -4.24 -17.39
N THR A 120 19.96 -3.66 -16.21
CA THR A 120 21.24 -3.01 -15.88
C THR A 120 22.33 -4.06 -15.67
N GLU A 121 23.61 -3.68 -15.89
CA GLU A 121 24.76 -4.56 -15.68
C GLU A 121 24.76 -5.19 -14.28
N SER A 122 24.40 -4.42 -13.26
CA SER A 122 24.32 -4.92 -11.88
C SER A 122 23.24 -5.98 -11.69
N MET A 123 22.04 -5.78 -12.30
CA MET A 123 20.97 -6.77 -12.28
C MET A 123 21.34 -8.03 -13.05
N LEU A 124 21.93 -7.85 -14.24
CA LEU A 124 22.39 -8.97 -15.07
C LEU A 124 23.43 -9.82 -14.35
N SER A 125 24.46 -9.20 -13.79
CA SER A 125 25.50 -9.89 -13.05
C SER A 125 24.93 -10.70 -11.90
N ASP A 126 24.04 -10.09 -11.11
CA ASP A 126 23.39 -10.73 -9.98
C ASP A 126 22.46 -11.88 -10.43
N MET A 127 21.61 -11.67 -11.45
CA MET A 127 20.73 -12.71 -11.98
C MET A 127 21.53 -13.88 -12.58
N ARG A 128 22.56 -13.59 -13.38
CA ARG A 128 23.42 -14.59 -14.04
C ARG A 128 24.24 -15.40 -13.06
N SER A 129 24.55 -14.85 -11.89
CA SER A 129 25.21 -15.62 -10.82
C SER A 129 24.35 -16.76 -10.28
N ARG A 130 23.04 -16.71 -10.47
CA ARG A 130 22.05 -17.65 -9.96
C ARG A 130 21.34 -18.45 -11.05
N ILE A 131 21.14 -17.85 -12.21
CA ILE A 131 20.39 -18.44 -13.33
C ILE A 131 21.22 -18.29 -14.60
N SER A 132 21.57 -19.40 -15.23
CA SER A 132 22.30 -19.39 -16.51
C SER A 132 21.41 -18.87 -17.63
N GLY A 133 21.99 -18.09 -18.56
CA GLY A 133 21.33 -17.67 -19.79
C GLY A 133 20.31 -16.55 -19.68
N VAL A 134 20.34 -15.72 -18.60
CA VAL A 134 19.52 -14.53 -18.52
C VAL A 134 19.86 -13.55 -19.65
N PRO A 135 18.89 -13.17 -20.52
CA PRO A 135 19.13 -12.23 -21.61
C PRO A 135 19.33 -10.80 -21.10
N ASP A 136 20.01 -9.96 -21.88
CA ASP A 136 20.16 -8.53 -21.57
C ASP A 136 18.84 -7.77 -21.69
N THR A 137 17.94 -8.29 -22.51
CA THR A 137 16.63 -7.73 -22.80
C THR A 137 15.57 -8.76 -22.49
N VAL A 138 14.60 -8.36 -21.66
CA VAL A 138 13.50 -9.21 -21.19
C VAL A 138 12.18 -8.44 -21.24
N LYS A 139 11.07 -9.13 -21.05
CA LYS A 139 9.80 -8.49 -20.75
C LYS A 139 9.77 -8.05 -19.28
N ILE A 140 9.11 -6.94 -18.99
CA ILE A 140 9.08 -6.39 -17.63
C ILE A 140 8.52 -7.39 -16.61
N ASN A 141 7.55 -8.25 -17.01
CA ASN A 141 7.00 -9.29 -16.15
C ASN A 141 7.97 -10.44 -15.85
N GLU A 142 9.00 -10.64 -16.67
CA GLU A 142 10.02 -11.68 -16.51
C GLU A 142 11.11 -11.24 -15.53
N VAL A 143 11.27 -9.93 -15.31
CA VAL A 143 12.22 -9.39 -14.32
C VAL A 143 11.99 -10.01 -12.95
N HIS A 144 10.73 -10.15 -12.55
CA HIS A 144 10.34 -10.79 -11.29
C HIS A 144 10.83 -12.23 -11.18
N ALA A 145 10.67 -13.01 -12.24
CA ALA A 145 11.11 -14.41 -12.30
C ALA A 145 12.62 -14.54 -12.25
N TYR A 146 13.36 -13.77 -13.07
CA TYR A 146 14.81 -13.81 -13.11
C TYR A 146 15.48 -13.27 -11.85
N ALA A 147 14.83 -12.34 -11.16
CA ALA A 147 15.33 -11.79 -9.90
C ALA A 147 15.32 -12.82 -8.75
N GLY A 148 14.50 -13.86 -8.86
CA GLY A 148 14.32 -14.86 -7.79
C GLY A 148 13.57 -14.28 -6.57
N LYS A 149 13.12 -15.16 -5.69
CA LYS A 149 12.19 -14.77 -4.58
C LYS A 149 12.69 -13.62 -3.72
N GLU A 150 13.98 -13.55 -3.45
CA GLU A 150 14.55 -12.54 -2.54
C GLU A 150 14.56 -11.14 -3.15
N LYS A 151 14.86 -11.03 -4.45
CA LYS A 151 15.05 -9.74 -5.13
C LYS A 151 13.93 -9.39 -6.12
N ALA A 152 12.96 -10.28 -6.28
CA ALA A 152 11.86 -10.10 -7.24
C ALA A 152 11.16 -8.76 -7.11
N ASN A 153 10.76 -8.40 -5.88
CA ASN A 153 10.07 -7.13 -5.63
C ASN A 153 10.98 -5.93 -5.87
N GLU A 154 12.22 -5.98 -5.35
CA GLU A 154 13.20 -4.91 -5.50
C GLU A 154 13.47 -4.60 -6.98
N TYR A 155 13.74 -5.63 -7.77
CA TYR A 155 14.09 -5.45 -9.18
C TYR A 155 12.88 -5.06 -10.04
N SER A 156 11.68 -5.58 -9.74
CA SER A 156 10.45 -5.14 -10.40
C SER A 156 10.16 -3.66 -10.14
N VAL A 157 10.34 -3.19 -8.90
CA VAL A 157 10.18 -1.77 -8.55
C VAL A 157 11.22 -0.92 -9.28
N LYS A 158 12.51 -1.30 -9.24
CA LYS A 158 13.58 -0.58 -9.92
C LYS A 158 13.34 -0.44 -11.44
N GLU A 159 12.84 -1.51 -12.09
CA GLU A 159 12.52 -1.43 -13.51
C GLU A 159 11.33 -0.51 -13.80
N VAL A 160 10.31 -0.49 -12.94
CA VAL A 160 9.19 0.46 -13.05
C VAL A 160 9.68 1.89 -12.85
N GLU A 161 10.51 2.14 -11.83
CA GLU A 161 11.14 3.46 -11.57
C GLU A 161 11.93 3.94 -12.79
N ARG A 162 12.77 3.05 -13.34
CA ARG A 162 13.58 3.37 -14.51
C ARG A 162 12.76 3.64 -15.77
N LEU A 163 11.69 2.86 -15.99
CA LEU A 163 10.82 3.01 -17.14
C LEU A 163 10.03 4.32 -17.10
N LEU A 164 9.54 4.71 -15.93
CA LEU A 164 8.68 5.89 -15.76
C LEU A 164 9.46 7.15 -15.36
N GLY A 165 10.72 7.02 -14.95
CA GLY A 165 11.54 8.16 -14.46
C GLY A 165 11.01 8.75 -13.16
N ILE A 166 10.34 7.97 -12.32
CA ILE A 166 9.79 8.38 -11.03
C ILE A 166 10.24 7.45 -9.92
N HIS A 167 10.28 7.96 -8.68
CA HIS A 167 10.50 7.10 -7.51
C HIS A 167 9.20 6.44 -7.06
N ILE A 168 9.26 5.18 -6.64
CA ILE A 168 8.15 4.41 -6.08
C ILE A 168 8.31 4.35 -4.56
N ASP A 169 7.40 4.98 -3.83
CA ASP A 169 7.44 5.05 -2.37
C ASP A 169 7.01 3.73 -1.71
N TYR A 170 6.03 3.05 -2.31
CA TYR A 170 5.48 1.79 -1.81
C TYR A 170 5.15 0.84 -2.95
N TYR A 171 5.13 -0.45 -2.66
CA TYR A 171 4.56 -1.44 -3.57
C TYR A 171 3.61 -2.39 -2.86
N VAL A 172 2.67 -2.94 -3.62
CA VAL A 172 1.71 -3.94 -3.16
C VAL A 172 1.71 -5.10 -4.16
N LYS A 173 1.79 -6.32 -3.65
CA LYS A 173 1.53 -7.53 -4.45
C LYS A 173 0.13 -8.04 -4.18
N VAL A 174 -0.60 -8.32 -5.24
CA VAL A 174 -1.98 -8.82 -5.19
C VAL A 174 -2.02 -10.12 -5.97
N ASN A 175 -2.20 -11.24 -5.30
CA ASN A 175 -2.53 -12.51 -5.94
C ASN A 175 -4.05 -12.62 -6.13
N ILE A 176 -4.51 -13.66 -6.83
CA ILE A 176 -5.93 -13.81 -7.16
C ILE A 176 -6.82 -13.96 -5.92
N GLU A 177 -6.30 -14.59 -4.86
CA GLU A 177 -7.06 -14.74 -3.61
C GLU A 177 -7.22 -13.39 -2.89
N ALA A 178 -6.15 -12.59 -2.82
CA ALA A 178 -6.21 -11.24 -2.28
C ALA A 178 -7.14 -10.35 -3.12
N PHE A 179 -7.10 -10.46 -4.45
CA PHE A 179 -8.02 -9.75 -5.34
C PHE A 179 -9.49 -10.06 -5.02
N ARG A 180 -9.86 -11.34 -4.88
CA ARG A 180 -11.22 -11.75 -4.49
C ARG A 180 -11.63 -11.12 -3.17
N LYS A 181 -10.78 -11.23 -2.14
CA LYS A 181 -11.05 -10.66 -0.81
C LYS A 181 -11.21 -9.14 -0.85
N ILE A 182 -10.41 -8.43 -1.65
CA ILE A 182 -10.53 -6.98 -1.81
C ILE A 182 -11.89 -6.63 -2.40
N VAL A 183 -12.30 -7.31 -3.48
CA VAL A 183 -13.59 -7.09 -4.12
C VAL A 183 -14.75 -7.36 -3.15
N ASP A 184 -14.69 -8.45 -2.38
CA ASP A 184 -15.72 -8.76 -1.39
C ASP A 184 -15.79 -7.71 -0.26
N GLN A 185 -14.64 -7.22 0.20
CA GLN A 185 -14.55 -6.20 1.26
C GLN A 185 -15.11 -4.84 0.86
N ILE A 186 -15.03 -4.48 -0.42
CA ILE A 186 -15.63 -3.24 -0.93
C ILE A 186 -17.12 -3.39 -1.30
N GLY A 187 -17.71 -4.57 -1.07
CA GLY A 187 -19.12 -4.84 -1.39
C GLY A 187 -19.37 -5.28 -2.83
N GLY A 188 -18.35 -5.66 -3.58
CA GLY A 188 -18.44 -6.03 -4.99
C GLY A 188 -18.10 -4.91 -5.95
N VAL A 189 -18.13 -5.22 -7.25
CA VAL A 189 -17.88 -4.27 -8.35
C VAL A 189 -19.10 -4.23 -9.26
N GLU A 190 -19.70 -3.05 -9.41
CA GLU A 190 -20.78 -2.83 -10.36
C GLU A 190 -20.24 -2.78 -11.78
N ILE A 191 -20.83 -3.57 -12.67
CA ILE A 191 -20.45 -3.62 -14.08
C ILE A 191 -21.65 -3.97 -14.96
N THR A 192 -21.62 -3.50 -16.19
CA THR A 192 -22.55 -3.93 -17.24
C THR A 192 -21.81 -4.82 -18.23
N LEU A 193 -22.19 -6.09 -18.31
CA LEU A 193 -21.64 -7.03 -19.28
C LEU A 193 -22.46 -7.00 -20.56
N ASP A 194 -21.79 -6.90 -21.71
CA ASP A 194 -22.37 -6.79 -23.05
C ASP A 194 -22.93 -8.10 -23.57
N ARG A 195 -22.46 -9.24 -23.03
CA ARG A 195 -22.84 -10.60 -23.42
C ARG A 195 -22.66 -11.58 -22.26
N ASP A 196 -23.13 -12.81 -22.46
CA ASP A 196 -22.83 -13.92 -21.55
C ASP A 196 -21.36 -14.33 -21.71
N TYR A 197 -20.67 -14.52 -20.56
CA TYR A 197 -19.30 -15.02 -20.51
C TYR A 197 -19.34 -16.45 -19.97
N TYR A 198 -19.09 -17.41 -20.85
CA TYR A 198 -19.12 -18.83 -20.47
C TYR A 198 -17.85 -19.52 -20.93
N TYR A 199 -17.14 -20.15 -20.00
CA TYR A 199 -15.95 -20.93 -20.28
C TYR A 199 -15.73 -21.99 -19.21
N VAL A 200 -15.40 -23.22 -19.63
CA VAL A 200 -15.09 -24.33 -18.73
C VAL A 200 -13.74 -24.93 -19.12
N ASP A 201 -12.80 -24.88 -18.19
CA ASP A 201 -11.54 -25.60 -18.24
C ASP A 201 -11.43 -26.52 -17.02
N ARG A 202 -11.78 -27.80 -17.22
CA ARG A 202 -11.74 -28.81 -16.16
C ARG A 202 -10.31 -29.13 -15.70
N ALA A 203 -9.34 -29.09 -16.60
CA ALA A 203 -7.94 -29.36 -16.29
C ALA A 203 -7.32 -28.22 -15.49
N GLY A 204 -7.61 -26.97 -15.84
CA GLY A 204 -7.15 -25.79 -15.13
C GLY A 204 -8.01 -25.38 -13.93
N GLY A 205 -9.12 -26.10 -13.66
CA GLY A 205 -10.05 -25.79 -12.56
C GLY A 205 -10.74 -24.44 -12.71
N LEU A 206 -10.97 -23.98 -13.95
CA LEU A 206 -11.60 -22.69 -14.21
C LEU A 206 -13.03 -22.90 -14.74
N TYR A 207 -13.99 -22.32 -14.02
CA TYR A 207 -15.39 -22.28 -14.44
C TYR A 207 -15.85 -20.82 -14.47
N ILE A 208 -16.28 -20.35 -15.62
CA ILE A 208 -16.80 -18.99 -15.85
C ILE A 208 -18.24 -19.10 -16.32
N ASN A 209 -19.16 -18.42 -15.64
CA ASN A 209 -20.56 -18.34 -16.01
C ASN A 209 -21.14 -17.00 -15.52
N LEU A 210 -20.92 -15.94 -16.29
CA LEU A 210 -21.45 -14.62 -16.02
C LEU A 210 -22.47 -14.27 -17.08
N LYS A 211 -23.60 -13.70 -16.67
CA LYS A 211 -24.69 -13.31 -17.55
C LYS A 211 -24.52 -11.88 -18.04
N ALA A 212 -25.02 -11.59 -19.23
CA ALA A 212 -25.14 -10.22 -19.75
C ALA A 212 -26.01 -9.35 -18.82
N GLY A 213 -25.79 -8.04 -18.86
CA GLY A 213 -26.58 -7.05 -18.16
C GLY A 213 -25.83 -6.38 -17.01
N HIS A 214 -26.52 -5.48 -16.34
CA HIS A 214 -26.00 -4.73 -15.19
C HIS A 214 -26.06 -5.61 -13.94
N GLN A 215 -24.95 -5.74 -13.25
CA GLN A 215 -24.84 -6.59 -12.04
C GLN A 215 -23.67 -6.14 -11.16
N THR A 216 -23.73 -6.56 -9.89
CA THR A 216 -22.61 -6.39 -8.95
C THR A 216 -21.90 -7.74 -8.84
N LEU A 217 -20.63 -7.78 -9.24
CA LEU A 217 -19.80 -8.97 -9.14
C LEU A 217 -19.17 -9.07 -7.76
N ASN A 218 -19.30 -10.21 -7.10
CA ASN A 218 -18.50 -10.54 -5.93
C ASN A 218 -17.06 -10.93 -6.34
N GLY A 219 -16.19 -11.23 -5.37
CA GLY A 219 -14.79 -11.53 -5.64
C GLY A 219 -14.58 -12.74 -6.56
N GLU A 220 -15.39 -13.79 -6.43
CA GLU A 220 -15.33 -14.97 -7.30
C GLU A 220 -15.76 -14.66 -8.73
N GLN A 221 -16.85 -13.93 -8.89
CA GLN A 221 -17.36 -13.51 -10.19
C GLN A 221 -16.41 -12.50 -10.87
N ALA A 222 -15.79 -11.59 -10.09
CA ALA A 222 -14.77 -10.70 -10.59
C ALA A 222 -13.51 -11.45 -11.07
N GLU A 223 -13.08 -12.51 -10.35
CA GLU A 223 -12.02 -13.41 -10.83
C GLU A 223 -12.41 -14.06 -12.15
N GLN A 224 -13.64 -14.59 -12.28
CA GLN A 224 -14.12 -15.20 -13.52
C GLN A 224 -13.97 -14.21 -14.69
N LEU A 225 -14.40 -12.96 -14.49
CA LEU A 225 -14.33 -11.93 -15.52
C LEU A 225 -12.88 -11.61 -15.94
N VAL A 226 -11.98 -11.34 -14.98
CA VAL A 226 -10.59 -10.98 -15.30
C VAL A 226 -9.78 -12.14 -15.87
N ARG A 227 -10.21 -13.38 -15.66
CA ARG A 227 -9.59 -14.58 -16.23
C ARG A 227 -10.19 -15.01 -17.56
N PHE A 228 -11.32 -14.46 -17.95
CA PHE A 228 -11.91 -14.79 -19.26
C PHE A 228 -10.98 -14.35 -20.40
N ARG A 229 -10.76 -15.21 -21.38
CA ARG A 229 -9.96 -14.94 -22.59
C ARG A 229 -10.69 -15.32 -23.86
N LYS A 230 -11.43 -16.42 -23.81
CA LYS A 230 -12.21 -16.97 -24.92
C LYS A 230 -13.33 -17.84 -24.39
N ASP A 231 -14.39 -18.03 -25.17
CA ASP A 231 -15.39 -19.05 -24.89
C ASP A 231 -14.94 -20.46 -25.38
N ASN A 232 -15.72 -21.49 -25.07
CA ASN A 232 -15.43 -22.85 -25.52
C ASN A 232 -15.67 -23.04 -27.03
N LYS A 233 -16.24 -22.04 -27.73
CA LYS A 233 -16.50 -22.05 -29.18
C LYS A 233 -15.44 -21.27 -29.96
N GLY A 234 -14.43 -20.71 -29.31
CA GLY A 234 -13.36 -19.95 -29.93
C GLY A 234 -13.63 -18.46 -30.02
N GLY A 235 -14.78 -17.96 -29.55
CA GLY A 235 -15.07 -16.54 -29.42
C GLY A 235 -14.28 -15.94 -28.25
N GLY A 236 -13.44 -14.91 -28.51
CA GLY A 236 -12.67 -14.21 -27.51
C GLY A 236 -12.77 -12.69 -27.68
N TYR A 237 -11.92 -11.94 -26.96
CA TYR A 237 -11.71 -10.52 -27.21
C TYR A 237 -10.96 -10.30 -28.51
#